data_2474d1b49b21dfe18d1a0a634ac66d00
#
_entry.id   2474d1b49b21dfe18d1a0a634ac66d00
#
_cell.length_a   1.000
_cell.length_b   1.000
_cell.length_c   1.000
_cell.angle_alpha   90.00
_cell.angle_beta   90.00
_cell.angle_gamma   90.00
#
_symmetry.space_group_name_H-M   'P 1'
#
loop_
_entity.id
_entity.type
_entity.pdbx_description
1 polymer ?
#
loop_
_entity_poly.entity_id
_entity_poly.type
_entity_poly.pdbx_seq_one_letter_code
_entity_poly.pdbx_strand_id
1 'polypeptide(L)'
;MRDRKNKKSEPQADEPRLSGSPTGQMESGIMAWYSQTIDILRDSVGNHRAQLPVLAATGASLTVGLLLRSLLTEQRPQGSVLRCPQVIASSAASDAENENGEIPLPNDVLPGARDVPTPYGSMRVYEWGPVDGPKVLFVHGITTPCIALGGVAHALADQGCRVMLFDLFGRGYSDCPTDLPQDDRLFATQILLALSTSSVSWTGAGSGKFSLVGYSLGGGIAASFASFFPQLLSSLVLLAPAGLIRDSQISFQSRLLYSRGLIPEHYAADALTEELPSQGGANTQLLSRAYPHVTVPGAVKWQVNCHAGFVHAFMSSMQHGPILQQRQRESWERLGEFLSTQSKLSPEEQQDNGLPSDKVIIMCGEHDSVIVKDELVPDATSALQGNVVFKYFNAGHEFPSTKYDDVARALMEVLH
;
A
#
# COMPACT_ATOMS: atom_id res chain seq x y z
N MET A 1 36.36 42.58 56.87
CA MET A 1 37.63 41.95 56.44
C MET A 1 37.24 40.94 55.36
N ARG A 2 37.46 41.32 54.13
CA ARG A 2 38.41 40.83 53.12
C ARG A 2 38.27 39.32 52.91
N ASP A 3 37.96 38.75 51.75
CA ASP A 3 38.62 39.00 50.45
C ASP A 3 37.71 38.52 49.29
N ARG A 4 37.68 39.35 48.27
CA ARG A 4 37.22 39.00 46.90
C ARG A 4 38.30 38.15 46.21
N LYS A 5 37.91 37.01 45.61
CA LYS A 5 38.73 36.38 44.55
C LYS A 5 37.91 36.30 43.25
N ASN A 6 38.34 37.09 42.32
CA ASN A 6 38.07 37.07 40.90
C ASN A 6 38.31 35.68 40.32
N LYS A 7 37.34 35.11 39.61
CA LYS A 7 37.55 34.04 38.63
C LYS A 7 37.30 34.61 37.26
N LYS A 8 38.35 34.64 36.50
CA LYS A 8 38.36 35.00 35.07
C LYS A 8 37.49 34.01 34.31
N SER A 9 36.61 34.53 33.45
CA SER A 9 35.90 33.80 32.40
C SER A 9 36.89 33.49 31.29
N GLU A 10 37.07 32.20 30.98
CA GLU A 10 37.66 31.72 29.73
C GLU A 10 36.67 31.91 28.60
N PRO A 11 37.14 32.26 27.40
CA PRO A 11 36.30 32.38 26.20
C PRO A 11 35.93 30.99 25.69
N GLN A 12 34.62 30.69 25.58
CA GLN A 12 34.09 29.57 24.84
C GLN A 12 34.49 29.75 23.35
N ALA A 13 35.17 28.74 22.85
CA ALA A 13 35.45 28.63 21.42
C ALA A 13 34.14 28.41 20.65
N ASP A 14 33.85 29.29 19.70
CA ASP A 14 32.78 29.09 18.72
C ASP A 14 33.09 27.85 17.90
N GLU A 15 32.27 26.80 18.04
CA GLU A 15 32.20 25.71 17.07
C GLU A 15 31.62 26.24 15.76
N PRO A 16 32.23 25.98 14.60
CA PRO A 16 31.65 26.38 13.34
C PRO A 16 30.38 25.56 13.07
N ARG A 17 29.25 26.25 12.97
CA ARG A 17 28.03 25.69 12.41
C ARG A 17 28.35 25.15 11.03
N LEU A 18 28.27 23.84 10.86
CA LEU A 18 28.32 23.19 9.57
C LEU A 18 27.16 23.75 8.71
N SER A 19 27.52 24.56 7.73
CA SER A 19 26.64 25.05 6.69
C SER A 19 25.97 23.87 6.01
N GLY A 20 24.64 23.98 5.76
CA GLY A 20 23.82 22.97 5.14
C GLY A 20 24.48 22.35 3.91
N SER A 21 24.22 21.05 3.71
CA SER A 21 24.82 20.27 2.64
C SER A 21 24.60 20.97 1.28
N PRO A 22 25.57 20.92 0.36
CA PRO A 22 25.44 21.53 -0.97
C PRO A 22 24.23 21.04 -1.77
N THR A 23 23.73 19.85 -1.48
CA THR A 23 22.53 19.24 -2.08
C THR A 23 21.25 19.98 -1.70
N GLY A 24 21.05 20.35 -0.45
CA GLY A 24 19.83 21.08 -0.01
C GLY A 24 19.71 22.48 -0.58
N GLN A 25 20.84 23.19 -0.80
CA GLN A 25 20.83 24.51 -1.44
C GLN A 25 20.57 24.43 -2.95
N MET A 26 21.00 23.35 -3.60
CA MET A 26 20.77 23.13 -5.03
C MET A 26 19.32 22.70 -5.30
N GLU A 27 18.72 21.89 -4.44
CA GLU A 27 17.31 21.50 -4.52
C GLU A 27 16.36 22.67 -4.30
N SER A 28 16.61 23.53 -3.31
CA SER A 28 15.82 24.74 -3.10
C SER A 28 15.93 25.73 -4.28
N GLY A 29 17.09 25.82 -4.91
CA GLY A 29 17.33 26.61 -6.11
C GLY A 29 16.55 26.09 -7.33
N ILE A 30 16.50 24.78 -7.51
CA ILE A 30 15.78 24.13 -8.61
C ILE A 30 14.26 24.35 -8.43
N MET A 31 13.73 24.22 -7.23
CA MET A 31 12.30 24.41 -6.97
C MET A 31 11.87 25.87 -7.05
N ALA A 32 12.68 26.79 -6.58
CA ALA A 32 12.44 28.23 -6.79
C ALA A 32 12.41 28.57 -8.29
N TRP A 33 13.29 27.95 -9.07
CA TRP A 33 13.32 28.11 -10.51
C TRP A 33 12.08 27.49 -11.19
N TYR A 34 11.59 26.30 -10.75
CA TYR A 34 10.35 25.70 -11.25
C TYR A 34 9.14 26.57 -10.96
N SER A 35 8.99 27.08 -9.72
CA SER A 35 7.91 27.99 -9.34
C SER A 35 7.90 29.24 -10.20
N GLN A 36 9.06 29.89 -10.37
CA GLN A 36 9.21 31.07 -11.19
C GLN A 36 8.90 30.83 -12.67
N THR A 37 9.22 29.64 -13.17
CA THR A 37 8.96 29.22 -14.55
C THR A 37 7.47 28.99 -14.79
N ILE A 38 6.75 28.40 -13.81
CA ILE A 38 5.30 28.21 -13.86
C ILE A 38 4.56 29.56 -13.81
N ASP A 39 5.04 30.51 -13.00
CA ASP A 39 4.46 31.85 -12.91
C ASP A 39 4.64 32.64 -14.23
N ILE A 40 5.80 32.52 -14.87
CA ILE A 40 6.06 33.12 -16.20
C ILE A 40 5.15 32.51 -17.27
N LEU A 41 4.89 31.19 -17.22
CA LEU A 41 3.95 30.52 -18.13
C LEU A 41 2.52 30.98 -17.91
N ARG A 42 2.12 31.20 -16.65
CA ARG A 42 0.77 31.66 -16.28
C ARG A 42 0.50 33.09 -16.74
N ASP A 43 1.48 33.97 -16.62
CA ASP A 43 1.35 35.39 -17.04
C ASP A 43 1.45 35.55 -18.57
N SER A 44 2.07 34.60 -19.27
CA SER A 44 2.29 34.63 -20.72
C SER A 44 1.05 34.22 -21.55
N VAL A 45 0.00 33.67 -20.95
CA VAL A 45 -1.20 33.17 -21.67
C VAL A 45 -2.03 34.28 -22.35
N GLY A 46 -1.74 35.56 -22.08
CA GLY A 46 -2.48 36.70 -22.61
C GLY A 46 -2.00 37.28 -23.97
N ASN A 47 -0.85 36.90 -24.54
CA ASN A 47 -0.31 37.60 -25.72
C ASN A 47 0.32 36.64 -26.75
N HIS A 48 -0.45 36.27 -27.78
CA HIS A 48 -0.16 35.17 -28.73
C HIS A 48 1.05 35.32 -29.66
N ARG A 49 1.70 36.45 -29.84
CA ARG A 49 2.80 36.61 -30.80
C ARG A 49 4.22 36.66 -30.21
N ALA A 50 4.36 36.93 -28.90
CA ALA A 50 5.66 36.90 -28.21
C ALA A 50 5.98 35.55 -27.54
N GLN A 51 5.10 34.59 -27.65
CA GLN A 51 5.08 33.36 -26.85
C GLN A 51 6.00 32.22 -27.36
N LEU A 52 6.22 32.12 -28.64
CA LEU A 52 7.01 31.01 -29.22
C LEU A 52 8.47 30.95 -28.71
N PRO A 53 9.24 32.04 -28.65
CA PRO A 53 10.60 31.98 -28.13
C PRO A 53 10.64 31.75 -26.60
N VAL A 54 9.66 32.25 -25.86
CA VAL A 54 9.59 32.06 -24.39
C VAL A 54 9.20 30.61 -24.08
N LEU A 55 8.23 30.05 -24.77
CA LEU A 55 7.85 28.62 -24.65
C LEU A 55 8.98 27.67 -25.07
N ALA A 56 9.72 28.02 -26.14
CA ALA A 56 10.88 27.24 -26.56
C ALA A 56 12.02 27.29 -25.54
N ALA A 57 12.30 28.49 -24.99
CA ALA A 57 13.34 28.68 -23.95
C ALA A 57 12.95 27.96 -22.64
N THR A 58 11.69 28.04 -22.23
CA THR A 58 11.17 27.35 -21.03
C THR A 58 11.17 25.83 -21.21
N GLY A 59 10.74 25.36 -22.39
CA GLY A 59 10.79 23.94 -22.71
C GLY A 59 12.23 23.38 -22.73
N ALA A 60 13.17 24.11 -23.34
CA ALA A 60 14.58 23.73 -23.36
C ALA A 60 15.18 23.73 -21.96
N SER A 61 14.87 24.73 -21.13
CA SER A 61 15.36 24.83 -19.77
C SER A 61 14.78 23.73 -18.85
N LEU A 62 13.50 23.40 -19.00
CA LEU A 62 12.86 22.24 -18.33
C LEU A 62 13.53 20.92 -18.72
N THR A 63 13.78 20.73 -20.00
CA THR A 63 14.44 19.52 -20.53
C THR A 63 15.87 19.39 -19.98
N VAL A 64 16.64 20.50 -19.99
CA VAL A 64 17.99 20.51 -19.40
C VAL A 64 17.94 20.27 -17.89
N GLY A 65 16.99 20.87 -17.17
CA GLY A 65 16.80 20.63 -15.74
C GLY A 65 16.47 19.17 -15.41
N LEU A 66 15.60 18.55 -16.21
CA LEU A 66 15.26 17.12 -16.08
C LEU A 66 16.43 16.21 -16.42
N LEU A 67 17.22 16.53 -17.47
CA LEU A 67 18.43 15.78 -17.83
C LEU A 67 19.50 15.92 -16.76
N LEU A 68 19.77 17.14 -16.27
CA LEU A 68 20.71 17.36 -15.17
C LEU A 68 20.27 16.62 -13.90
N ARG A 69 18.99 16.63 -13.58
CA ARG A 69 18.47 15.89 -12.45
C ARG A 69 18.67 14.38 -12.62
N SER A 70 18.39 13.81 -13.82
CA SER A 70 18.59 12.39 -14.08
C SER A 70 20.06 11.97 -13.97
N LEU A 71 21.00 12.89 -14.23
CA LEU A 71 22.44 12.69 -14.08
C LEU A 71 22.92 12.88 -12.63
N LEU A 72 22.20 13.71 -11.84
CA LEU A 72 22.54 14.04 -10.45
C LEU A 72 21.79 13.23 -9.42
N THR A 73 20.73 12.48 -9.81
CA THR A 73 20.09 11.51 -8.90
C THR A 73 21.13 10.44 -8.56
N GLU A 74 21.61 10.47 -7.35
CA GLU A 74 22.43 9.39 -6.80
C GLU A 74 21.72 8.06 -7.06
N GLN A 75 22.37 7.17 -7.79
CA GLN A 75 21.92 5.80 -7.90
C GLN A 75 21.96 5.22 -6.49
N ARG A 76 20.81 4.94 -5.91
CA ARG A 76 20.75 4.21 -4.64
C ARG A 76 21.57 2.93 -4.81
N PRO A 77 22.41 2.55 -3.84
CA PRO A 77 23.22 1.35 -3.94
C PRO A 77 22.32 0.17 -4.30
N GLN A 78 22.71 -0.61 -5.31
CA GLN A 78 22.02 -1.81 -5.72
C GLN A 78 21.88 -2.76 -4.53
N GLY A 79 20.70 -3.28 -4.24
CA GLY A 79 20.44 -4.15 -3.09
C GLY A 79 20.19 -3.43 -1.76
N SER A 80 19.91 -2.12 -1.77
CA SER A 80 19.57 -1.39 -0.54
C SER A 80 18.16 -1.73 -0.06
N VAL A 81 18.05 -2.01 1.24
CA VAL A 81 16.79 -2.22 1.94
C VAL A 81 16.58 -1.08 2.92
N LEU A 82 15.51 -0.31 2.74
CA LEU A 82 15.07 0.67 3.73
C LEU A 82 14.36 -0.06 4.86
N ARG A 83 14.84 0.14 6.08
CA ARG A 83 14.30 -0.56 7.24
C ARG A 83 12.97 0.03 7.68
N CYS A 84 12.07 -0.86 8.08
CA CYS A 84 10.85 -0.48 8.77
C CYS A 84 11.16 0.23 10.10
N PRO A 85 10.23 1.00 10.67
CA PRO A 85 10.40 1.58 11.99
C PRO A 85 10.67 0.47 13.00
N GLN A 86 11.85 0.52 13.65
CA GLN A 86 12.11 -0.36 14.77
C GLN A 86 11.40 0.24 15.99
N VAL A 87 10.93 -0.61 16.90
CA VAL A 87 10.40 -0.15 18.18
C VAL A 87 11.53 0.58 18.91
N ILE A 88 11.50 1.89 18.80
CA ILE A 88 12.54 2.75 19.36
C ILE A 88 12.38 2.68 20.88
N ALA A 89 13.36 2.10 21.53
CA ALA A 89 13.50 2.24 22.95
C ALA A 89 13.66 3.75 23.26
N SER A 90 12.62 4.35 23.77
CA SER A 90 12.51 5.55 24.63
C SER A 90 13.14 6.91 24.27
N SER A 91 13.91 7.12 23.21
CA SER A 91 14.53 8.45 22.99
C SER A 91 14.12 9.20 21.71
N ALA A 92 13.39 8.58 20.80
CA ALA A 92 12.77 9.23 19.65
C ALA A 92 11.22 9.05 19.66
N ALA A 93 10.64 8.78 20.80
CA ALA A 93 9.23 8.48 20.98
C ALA A 93 8.32 9.68 20.70
N SER A 94 8.81 10.93 20.86
CA SER A 94 7.97 12.13 20.79
C SER A 94 7.36 12.37 19.40
N ASP A 95 8.01 11.94 18.30
CA ASP A 95 7.50 12.14 16.93
C ASP A 95 6.63 10.97 16.47
N ALA A 96 6.66 9.84 17.17
CA ALA A 96 5.91 8.63 16.87
C ALA A 96 4.60 8.49 17.66
N GLU A 97 4.40 9.31 18.70
CA GLU A 97 3.23 9.26 19.57
C GLU A 97 2.15 10.26 19.09
N ASN A 98 0.88 9.91 19.36
CA ASN A 98 -0.21 10.84 19.16
C ASN A 98 -0.25 11.89 20.32
N GLU A 99 -1.20 12.83 20.25
CA GLU A 99 -1.38 13.88 21.29
C GLU A 99 -1.63 13.32 22.69
N ASN A 100 -1.99 12.05 22.83
CA ASN A 100 -2.24 11.35 24.09
C ASN A 100 -1.03 10.51 24.55
N GLY A 101 0.10 10.53 23.86
CA GLY A 101 1.27 9.72 24.17
C GLY A 101 1.13 8.25 23.76
N GLU A 102 0.19 7.92 22.86
CA GLU A 102 -0.04 6.55 22.38
C GLU A 102 0.58 6.37 20.99
N ILE A 103 1.14 5.18 20.73
CA ILE A 103 1.68 4.83 19.42
C ILE A 103 0.51 4.55 18.45
N PRO A 104 0.37 5.30 17.33
CA PRO A 104 -0.74 5.13 16.39
C PRO A 104 -0.79 3.75 15.71
N LEU A 105 0.35 3.06 15.61
CA LEU A 105 0.45 1.69 15.11
C LEU A 105 1.45 0.91 15.97
N PRO A 106 1.02 0.25 17.06
CA PRO A 106 1.88 -0.64 17.86
C PRO A 106 2.37 -1.84 17.05
N ASN A 107 3.56 -2.35 17.37
CA ASN A 107 4.18 -3.45 16.61
C ASN A 107 3.49 -4.81 16.78
N ASP A 108 2.75 -4.98 17.87
CA ASP A 108 1.93 -6.15 18.21
C ASP A 108 0.43 -5.86 18.09
N VAL A 109 0.08 -4.95 17.17
CA VAL A 109 -1.29 -4.44 16.98
C VAL A 109 -2.32 -5.52 16.67
N LEU A 110 -1.90 -6.65 16.11
CA LEU A 110 -2.71 -7.85 15.87
C LEU A 110 -2.05 -9.09 16.51
N PRO A 111 -2.84 -10.13 16.85
CA PRO A 111 -2.32 -11.35 17.45
C PRO A 111 -1.33 -12.10 16.56
N GLY A 112 -0.40 -12.84 17.19
CA GLY A 112 0.55 -13.70 16.47
C GLY A 112 1.56 -12.94 15.60
N ALA A 113 1.87 -11.70 15.98
CA ALA A 113 2.86 -10.85 15.32
C ALA A 113 4.24 -11.51 15.31
N ARG A 114 4.87 -11.56 14.13
CA ARG A 114 6.25 -12.03 13.97
C ARG A 114 6.95 -11.32 12.82
N ASP A 115 8.24 -11.13 12.96
CA ASP A 115 9.11 -10.61 11.91
C ASP A 115 9.80 -11.79 11.21
N VAL A 116 9.66 -11.84 9.89
CA VAL A 116 10.19 -12.90 9.04
C VAL A 116 11.34 -12.34 8.22
N PRO A 117 12.59 -12.79 8.45
CA PRO A 117 13.70 -12.41 7.60
C PRO A 117 13.56 -13.03 6.22
N THR A 118 13.69 -12.21 5.18
CA THR A 118 13.66 -12.63 3.78
C THR A 118 14.84 -12.03 3.01
N PRO A 119 15.15 -12.50 1.80
CA PRO A 119 16.15 -11.86 0.93
C PRO A 119 15.82 -10.40 0.57
N TYR A 120 14.57 -9.98 0.76
CA TYR A 120 14.06 -8.65 0.45
C TYR A 120 14.00 -7.70 1.67
N GLY A 121 14.47 -8.15 2.81
CA GLY A 121 14.33 -7.51 4.10
C GLY A 121 13.37 -8.26 5.03
N SER A 122 13.10 -7.70 6.21
CA SER A 122 12.15 -8.27 7.17
C SER A 122 10.71 -8.03 6.69
N MET A 123 9.84 -9.02 6.90
CA MET A 123 8.42 -8.95 6.60
C MET A 123 7.62 -9.20 7.89
N ARG A 124 6.70 -8.31 8.23
CA ARG A 124 5.78 -8.49 9.35
C ARG A 124 4.59 -9.35 8.94
N VAL A 125 4.35 -10.40 9.73
CA VAL A 125 3.22 -11.31 9.57
C VAL A 125 2.46 -11.41 10.89
N TYR A 126 1.14 -11.49 10.81
CA TYR A 126 0.22 -11.75 11.92
C TYR A 126 -0.59 -12.99 11.58
N GLU A 127 -0.71 -13.92 12.53
CA GLU A 127 -1.40 -15.19 12.28
C GLU A 127 -2.03 -15.74 13.56
N TRP A 128 -3.35 -15.93 13.55
CA TRP A 128 -4.07 -16.46 14.71
C TRP A 128 -5.35 -17.20 14.31
N GLY A 129 -6.06 -17.75 15.29
CA GLY A 129 -7.24 -18.58 15.13
C GLY A 129 -6.92 -20.06 15.22
N PRO A 130 -7.93 -20.94 15.19
CA PRO A 130 -7.75 -22.39 15.30
C PRO A 130 -6.82 -22.96 14.23
N VAL A 131 -5.98 -23.92 14.60
CA VAL A 131 -4.99 -24.54 13.69
C VAL A 131 -5.70 -25.27 12.53
N ASP A 132 -6.83 -25.90 12.83
CA ASP A 132 -7.60 -26.72 11.88
C ASP A 132 -8.73 -25.93 11.21
N GLY A 133 -8.85 -24.63 11.50
CA GLY A 133 -9.88 -23.78 10.91
C GLY A 133 -9.69 -23.51 9.42
N PRO A 134 -10.75 -23.13 8.69
CA PRO A 134 -10.63 -22.63 7.33
C PRO A 134 -9.60 -21.50 7.25
N LYS A 135 -8.67 -21.59 6.30
CA LYS A 135 -7.52 -20.69 6.20
C LYS A 135 -7.85 -19.49 5.33
N VAL A 136 -7.64 -18.30 5.84
CA VAL A 136 -7.92 -17.03 5.14
C VAL A 136 -6.70 -16.13 5.17
N LEU A 137 -6.12 -15.86 4.00
CA LEU A 137 -5.01 -14.94 3.82
C LEU A 137 -5.52 -13.60 3.31
N PHE A 138 -5.10 -12.52 3.95
CA PHE A 138 -5.47 -11.16 3.57
C PHE A 138 -4.31 -10.39 2.97
N VAL A 139 -4.58 -9.65 1.89
CA VAL A 139 -3.64 -8.71 1.26
C VAL A 139 -4.27 -7.32 1.27
N HIS A 140 -3.58 -6.36 1.90
CA HIS A 140 -4.09 -5.00 2.14
C HIS A 140 -3.86 -4.03 0.97
N GLY A 141 -4.38 -2.79 1.10
CA GLY A 141 -4.33 -1.73 0.10
C GLY A 141 -2.97 -1.04 -0.04
N ILE A 142 -2.92 -0.01 -0.89
CA ILE A 142 -1.65 0.68 -1.24
C ILE A 142 -1.13 1.57 -0.11
N THR A 143 -2.02 2.29 0.59
CA THR A 143 -1.67 3.25 1.64
C THR A 143 -1.84 2.70 3.04
N THR A 144 -2.77 1.78 3.24
CA THR A 144 -3.12 1.26 4.55
C THR A 144 -2.27 0.04 4.89
N PRO A 145 -1.71 -0.08 6.10
CA PRO A 145 -1.11 -1.34 6.55
C PRO A 145 -2.20 -2.39 6.79
N CYS A 146 -1.80 -3.64 7.02
CA CYS A 146 -2.73 -4.77 7.13
C CYS A 146 -3.78 -4.62 8.23
N ILE A 147 -3.55 -3.76 9.22
CA ILE A 147 -4.50 -3.43 10.29
C ILE A 147 -5.86 -2.95 9.77
N ALA A 148 -5.90 -2.34 8.56
CA ALA A 148 -7.18 -1.94 7.97
C ALA A 148 -8.17 -3.11 7.80
N LEU A 149 -7.67 -4.34 7.76
CA LEU A 149 -8.46 -5.57 7.69
C LEU A 149 -8.54 -6.31 9.04
N GLY A 150 -8.00 -5.71 10.11
CA GLY A 150 -7.93 -6.31 11.44
C GLY A 150 -9.29 -6.66 12.01
N GLY A 151 -10.29 -5.78 11.88
CA GLY A 151 -11.66 -6.05 12.34
C GLY A 151 -12.29 -7.26 11.66
N VAL A 152 -12.18 -7.34 10.33
CA VAL A 152 -12.66 -8.50 9.54
C VAL A 152 -11.95 -9.78 9.98
N ALA A 153 -10.63 -9.73 10.14
CA ALA A 153 -9.84 -10.89 10.53
C ALA A 153 -10.19 -11.38 11.95
N HIS A 154 -10.40 -10.44 12.90
CA HIS A 154 -10.90 -10.81 14.24
C HIS A 154 -12.26 -11.49 14.20
N ALA A 155 -13.20 -10.94 13.42
CA ALA A 155 -14.53 -11.50 13.31
C ALA A 155 -14.54 -12.89 12.66
N LEU A 156 -13.67 -13.16 11.69
CA LEU A 156 -13.51 -14.50 11.10
C LEU A 156 -12.84 -15.48 12.06
N ALA A 157 -11.82 -15.04 12.80
CA ALA A 157 -11.18 -15.90 13.79
C ALA A 157 -12.12 -16.31 14.91
N ASP A 158 -13.04 -15.43 15.35
CA ASP A 158 -14.09 -15.77 16.32
C ASP A 158 -15.09 -16.81 15.77
N GLN A 159 -15.26 -16.86 14.46
CA GLN A 159 -16.09 -17.85 13.78
C GLN A 159 -15.32 -19.12 13.40
N GLY A 160 -14.09 -19.28 13.93
CA GLY A 160 -13.32 -20.49 13.80
C GLY A 160 -12.35 -20.53 12.61
N CYS A 161 -12.13 -19.43 11.91
CA CYS A 161 -11.15 -19.38 10.83
C CYS A 161 -9.72 -19.22 11.36
N ARG A 162 -8.76 -19.80 10.64
CA ARG A 162 -7.33 -19.48 10.76
C ARG A 162 -7.01 -18.33 9.85
N VAL A 163 -6.64 -17.17 10.39
CA VAL A 163 -6.39 -15.96 9.61
C VAL A 163 -4.91 -15.60 9.59
N MET A 164 -4.44 -15.11 8.44
CA MET A 164 -3.10 -14.57 8.27
C MET A 164 -3.19 -13.22 7.54
N LEU A 165 -2.49 -12.24 8.09
CA LEU A 165 -2.26 -10.94 7.48
C LEU A 165 -0.76 -10.68 7.45
N PHE A 166 -0.30 -9.86 6.51
CA PHE A 166 1.08 -9.40 6.49
C PHE A 166 1.12 -7.97 5.94
N ASP A 167 2.12 -7.21 6.35
CA ASP A 167 2.37 -5.90 5.77
C ASP A 167 3.15 -6.06 4.47
N LEU A 168 2.67 -5.47 3.38
CA LEU A 168 3.39 -5.43 2.11
C LEU A 168 4.74 -4.72 2.29
N PHE A 169 5.73 -5.09 1.52
CA PHE A 169 7.05 -4.44 1.59
C PHE A 169 6.93 -2.91 1.48
N GLY A 170 7.57 -2.21 2.43
CA GLY A 170 7.49 -0.76 2.56
C GLY A 170 6.23 -0.22 3.23
N ARG A 171 5.43 -1.08 3.88
CA ARG A 171 4.24 -0.71 4.66
C ARG A 171 4.32 -1.32 6.06
N GLY A 172 3.65 -0.67 7.01
CA GLY A 172 3.58 -1.12 8.39
C GLY A 172 4.96 -1.40 8.97
N TYR A 173 5.19 -2.64 9.36
CA TYR A 173 6.46 -3.09 9.92
C TYR A 173 7.28 -3.98 8.95
N SER A 174 6.99 -3.95 7.65
CA SER A 174 7.80 -4.63 6.65
C SER A 174 8.85 -3.71 6.04
N ASP A 175 10.09 -4.18 5.91
CA ASP A 175 11.17 -3.46 5.23
C ASP A 175 10.81 -3.18 3.75
N CYS A 176 11.53 -2.28 3.10
CA CYS A 176 11.32 -1.91 1.70
C CYS A 176 12.58 -2.21 0.86
N PRO A 177 12.56 -3.20 -0.04
CA PRO A 177 13.59 -3.32 -1.07
C PRO A 177 13.46 -2.17 -2.07
N THR A 178 14.58 -1.48 -2.36
CA THR A 178 14.59 -0.31 -3.25
C THR A 178 15.14 -0.59 -4.64
N ASP A 179 15.72 -1.77 -4.84
CA ASP A 179 16.30 -2.26 -6.08
C ASP A 179 15.31 -3.05 -6.95
N LEU A 180 14.13 -3.35 -6.42
CA LEU A 180 13.08 -4.07 -7.11
C LEU A 180 11.82 -3.23 -7.27
N PRO A 181 11.12 -3.32 -8.42
CA PRO A 181 9.82 -2.71 -8.58
C PRO A 181 8.79 -3.41 -7.67
N GLN A 182 7.86 -2.62 -7.13
CA GLN A 182 6.70 -3.14 -6.40
C GLN A 182 5.65 -3.62 -7.41
N ASP A 183 5.95 -4.73 -8.08
CA ASP A 183 5.15 -5.35 -9.14
C ASP A 183 4.56 -6.71 -8.72
N ASP A 184 3.79 -7.32 -9.63
CA ASP A 184 3.16 -8.63 -9.43
C ASP A 184 4.13 -9.72 -8.98
N ARG A 185 5.36 -9.71 -9.48
CA ARG A 185 6.39 -10.74 -9.17
C ARG A 185 6.82 -10.63 -7.72
N LEU A 186 7.10 -9.40 -7.26
CA LEU A 186 7.48 -9.16 -5.87
C LEU A 186 6.32 -9.49 -4.92
N PHE A 187 5.10 -9.05 -5.24
CA PHE A 187 3.92 -9.32 -4.41
C PHE A 187 3.55 -10.80 -4.36
N ALA A 188 3.58 -11.50 -5.51
CA ALA A 188 3.35 -12.95 -5.53
C ALA A 188 4.39 -13.71 -4.70
N THR A 189 5.66 -13.31 -4.80
CA THR A 189 6.73 -13.87 -3.97
C THR A 189 6.48 -13.60 -2.49
N GLN A 190 6.02 -12.41 -2.12
CA GLN A 190 5.73 -12.06 -0.74
C GLN A 190 4.59 -12.90 -0.16
N ILE A 191 3.52 -13.15 -0.93
CA ILE A 191 2.46 -14.10 -0.54
C ILE A 191 3.04 -15.48 -0.25
N LEU A 192 3.83 -16.03 -1.18
CA LEU A 192 4.43 -17.37 -1.01
C LEU A 192 5.37 -17.43 0.21
N LEU A 193 6.15 -16.36 0.45
CA LEU A 193 6.98 -16.25 1.64
C LEU A 193 6.15 -16.22 2.91
N ALA A 194 5.07 -15.44 2.96
CA ALA A 194 4.18 -15.39 4.13
C ALA A 194 3.63 -16.78 4.47
N LEU A 195 3.14 -17.51 3.48
CA LEU A 195 2.62 -18.87 3.64
C LEU A 195 3.69 -19.85 4.12
N SER A 196 4.92 -19.76 3.59
CA SER A 196 6.01 -20.68 3.91
C SER A 196 6.55 -20.52 5.32
N THR A 197 6.27 -19.43 6.00
CA THR A 197 6.77 -19.10 7.35
C THR A 197 5.83 -19.47 8.47
N SER A 198 4.65 -19.99 8.14
CA SER A 198 3.70 -20.47 9.14
C SER A 198 4.16 -21.77 9.76
N SER A 199 3.90 -21.94 11.05
CA SER A 199 4.04 -23.23 11.74
C SER A 199 2.96 -24.24 11.33
N VAL A 200 1.89 -23.75 10.69
CA VAL A 200 0.79 -24.55 10.13
C VAL A 200 0.98 -24.63 8.62
N SER A 201 0.82 -25.80 8.04
CA SER A 201 0.88 -25.95 6.58
C SER A 201 -0.33 -25.25 5.92
N TRP A 202 -0.06 -24.29 5.05
CA TRP A 202 -1.08 -23.56 4.26
C TRP A 202 -1.28 -24.16 2.87
N THR A 203 -0.30 -24.88 2.38
CA THR A 203 -0.27 -25.42 1.01
C THR A 203 0.29 -26.84 1.01
N GLY A 204 -0.03 -27.63 -0.02
CA GLY A 204 0.50 -28.98 -0.22
C GLY A 204 -0.45 -30.10 0.22
N ALA A 205 -0.02 -31.34 0.05
CA ALA A 205 -0.82 -32.53 0.34
C ALA A 205 -1.24 -32.57 1.82
N GLY A 206 -2.54 -32.71 2.09
CA GLY A 206 -3.09 -32.80 3.43
C GLY A 206 -3.30 -31.46 4.15
N SER A 207 -2.79 -30.32 3.62
CA SER A 207 -3.01 -29.01 4.23
C SER A 207 -4.26 -28.31 3.73
N GLY A 208 -4.84 -28.79 2.65
CA GLY A 208 -5.95 -28.14 1.96
C GLY A 208 -5.51 -26.90 1.17
N LYS A 209 -6.49 -26.08 0.83
CA LYS A 209 -6.32 -24.82 0.15
C LYS A 209 -6.65 -23.68 1.10
N PHE A 210 -6.37 -22.45 0.70
CA PHE A 210 -6.73 -21.28 1.49
C PHE A 210 -7.58 -20.31 0.67
N SER A 211 -8.40 -19.53 1.35
CA SER A 211 -9.12 -18.41 0.76
C SER A 211 -8.23 -17.17 0.72
N LEU A 212 -8.15 -16.54 -0.44
CA LEU A 212 -7.38 -15.31 -0.64
C LEU A 212 -8.33 -14.13 -0.69
N VAL A 213 -8.13 -13.17 0.22
CA VAL A 213 -8.91 -11.94 0.31
C VAL A 213 -8.00 -10.75 0.04
N GLY A 214 -8.26 -10.01 -1.03
CA GLY A 214 -7.47 -8.85 -1.42
C GLY A 214 -8.28 -7.56 -1.36
N TYR A 215 -7.73 -6.50 -0.74
CA TYR A 215 -8.36 -5.20 -0.64
C TYR A 215 -7.63 -4.14 -1.46
N SER A 216 -8.34 -3.39 -2.30
CA SER A 216 -7.80 -2.29 -3.12
C SER A 216 -6.61 -2.77 -3.98
N LEU A 217 -5.39 -2.24 -3.81
CA LEU A 217 -4.17 -2.79 -4.44
C LEU A 217 -4.04 -4.29 -4.18
N GLY A 218 -4.31 -4.72 -2.93
CA GLY A 218 -4.31 -6.15 -2.58
C GLY A 218 -5.31 -6.97 -3.38
N GLY A 219 -6.41 -6.38 -3.85
CA GLY A 219 -7.35 -7.00 -4.76
C GLY A 219 -6.74 -7.27 -6.13
N GLY A 220 -6.01 -6.30 -6.69
CA GLY A 220 -5.24 -6.50 -7.93
C GLY A 220 -4.15 -7.56 -7.77
N ILE A 221 -3.43 -7.54 -6.64
CA ILE A 221 -2.42 -8.55 -6.29
C ILE A 221 -3.06 -9.94 -6.20
N ALA A 222 -4.20 -10.06 -5.51
CA ALA A 222 -4.88 -11.34 -5.33
C ALA A 222 -5.42 -11.91 -6.64
N ALA A 223 -5.98 -11.07 -7.52
CA ALA A 223 -6.43 -11.48 -8.86
C ALA A 223 -5.25 -11.96 -9.72
N SER A 224 -4.14 -11.20 -9.73
CA SER A 224 -2.92 -11.60 -10.42
C SER A 224 -2.36 -12.91 -9.86
N PHE A 225 -2.24 -13.05 -8.55
CA PHE A 225 -1.79 -14.30 -7.90
C PHE A 225 -2.68 -15.49 -8.27
N ALA A 226 -3.99 -15.33 -8.21
CA ALA A 226 -4.95 -16.38 -8.54
C ALA A 226 -4.86 -16.84 -10.00
N SER A 227 -4.48 -15.95 -10.92
CA SER A 227 -4.31 -16.30 -12.34
C SER A 227 -3.11 -17.23 -12.61
N PHE A 228 -2.11 -17.25 -11.70
CA PHE A 228 -0.92 -18.11 -11.81
C PHE A 228 -0.99 -19.31 -10.87
N PHE A 229 -1.63 -19.18 -9.72
CA PHE A 229 -1.65 -20.18 -8.65
C PHE A 229 -3.07 -20.58 -8.20
N PRO A 230 -4.02 -20.81 -9.13
CA PRO A 230 -5.40 -21.14 -8.76
C PRO A 230 -5.50 -22.42 -7.93
N GLN A 231 -4.59 -23.37 -8.14
CA GLN A 231 -4.54 -24.67 -7.45
C GLN A 231 -4.31 -24.56 -5.93
N LEU A 232 -3.80 -23.41 -5.46
CA LEU A 232 -3.57 -23.17 -4.03
C LEU A 232 -4.83 -22.64 -3.32
N LEU A 233 -5.83 -22.20 -4.07
CA LEU A 233 -6.96 -21.44 -3.55
C LEU A 233 -8.21 -22.29 -3.40
N SER A 234 -8.90 -22.12 -2.27
CA SER A 234 -10.28 -22.60 -2.07
C SER A 234 -11.30 -21.56 -2.53
N SER A 235 -11.01 -20.27 -2.36
CA SER A 235 -11.84 -19.16 -2.87
C SER A 235 -11.02 -17.91 -3.10
N LEU A 236 -11.55 -17.01 -3.92
CA LEU A 236 -10.99 -15.68 -4.17
C LEU A 236 -12.05 -14.61 -3.91
N VAL A 237 -11.75 -13.70 -2.97
CA VAL A 237 -12.62 -12.57 -2.66
C VAL A 237 -11.85 -11.27 -2.80
N LEU A 238 -12.40 -10.35 -3.56
CA LEU A 238 -11.80 -9.06 -3.89
C LEU A 238 -12.65 -7.93 -3.30
N LEU A 239 -12.05 -7.17 -2.39
CA LEU A 239 -12.70 -6.05 -1.71
C LEU A 239 -12.27 -4.76 -2.40
N ALA A 240 -13.18 -4.09 -3.12
CA ALA A 240 -12.89 -2.89 -3.92
C ALA A 240 -11.57 -3.02 -4.71
N PRO A 241 -11.43 -4.02 -5.60
CA PRO A 241 -10.13 -4.37 -6.16
C PRO A 241 -9.61 -3.32 -7.14
N ALA A 242 -8.32 -3.00 -7.06
CA ALA A 242 -7.57 -2.44 -8.17
C ALA A 242 -7.33 -3.51 -9.27
N GLY A 243 -6.64 -3.14 -10.35
CA GLY A 243 -6.31 -4.05 -11.45
C GLY A 243 -7.12 -3.82 -12.73
N LEU A 244 -8.29 -3.19 -12.60
CA LEU A 244 -9.13 -2.78 -13.73
C LEU A 244 -9.40 -1.27 -13.77
N ILE A 245 -8.64 -0.47 -13.01
CA ILE A 245 -8.75 0.99 -13.07
C ILE A 245 -8.33 1.45 -14.45
N ARG A 246 -9.21 2.18 -15.11
CA ARG A 246 -8.94 2.74 -16.44
C ARG A 246 -7.97 3.90 -16.34
N ASP A 247 -7.09 4.01 -17.31
CA ASP A 247 -6.11 5.09 -17.39
C ASP A 247 -6.76 6.48 -17.39
N SER A 248 -7.96 6.62 -17.96
CA SER A 248 -8.77 7.85 -17.95
C SER A 248 -9.19 8.33 -16.56
N GLN A 249 -9.24 7.46 -15.55
CA GLN A 249 -9.61 7.83 -14.18
C GLN A 249 -8.46 8.49 -13.42
N ILE A 250 -7.21 8.30 -13.87
CA ILE A 250 -6.06 8.93 -13.23
C ILE A 250 -5.87 10.32 -13.81
N SER A 251 -6.00 11.35 -12.96
CA SER A 251 -5.79 12.73 -13.36
C SER A 251 -4.36 12.96 -13.88
N PHE A 252 -4.17 13.93 -14.76
CA PHE A 252 -2.85 14.31 -15.23
C PHE A 252 -1.94 14.74 -14.07
N GLN A 253 -2.49 15.42 -13.07
CA GLN A 253 -1.75 15.85 -11.88
C GLN A 253 -1.26 14.64 -11.06
N SER A 254 -2.12 13.65 -10.82
CA SER A 254 -1.74 12.40 -10.14
C SER A 254 -0.68 11.63 -10.94
N ARG A 255 -0.80 11.58 -12.27
CA ARG A 255 0.23 10.95 -13.13
C ARG A 255 1.57 11.65 -13.00
N LEU A 256 1.57 12.98 -12.96
CA LEU A 256 2.78 13.78 -12.81
C LEU A 256 3.37 13.59 -11.41
N LEU A 257 2.54 13.66 -10.36
CA LEU A 257 2.95 13.47 -8.97
C LEU A 257 3.61 12.10 -8.74
N TYR A 258 3.03 11.05 -9.34
CA TYR A 258 3.53 9.68 -9.17
C TYR A 258 4.52 9.23 -10.25
N SER A 259 4.91 10.13 -11.18
CA SER A 259 5.93 9.81 -12.18
C SER A 259 7.33 9.78 -11.56
N ARG A 260 8.11 8.73 -11.88
CA ARG A 260 9.43 8.53 -11.32
C ARG A 260 10.39 9.67 -11.70
N GLY A 261 11.00 10.28 -10.68
CA GLY A 261 12.08 11.25 -10.88
C GLY A 261 11.66 12.66 -11.32
N LEU A 262 10.37 12.92 -11.58
CA LEU A 262 9.90 14.26 -11.94
C LEU A 262 9.63 15.12 -10.71
N ILE A 263 9.09 14.54 -9.64
CA ILE A 263 8.75 15.24 -8.40
C ILE A 263 9.47 14.54 -7.24
N PRO A 264 10.12 15.26 -6.32
CA PRO A 264 10.72 14.67 -5.13
C PRO A 264 9.72 13.93 -4.26
N GLU A 265 10.16 12.81 -3.65
CA GLU A 265 9.30 11.93 -2.84
C GLU A 265 8.57 12.65 -1.68
N HIS A 266 9.15 13.72 -1.11
CA HIS A 266 8.52 14.47 -0.02
C HIS A 266 7.21 15.18 -0.44
N TYR A 267 7.06 15.63 -1.70
CA TYR A 267 5.78 16.18 -2.17
C TYR A 267 4.70 15.11 -2.29
N ALA A 268 5.07 13.87 -2.60
CA ALA A 268 4.14 12.76 -2.55
C ALA A 268 3.73 12.44 -1.11
N ALA A 269 4.63 12.59 -0.13
CA ALA A 269 4.34 12.44 1.29
C ALA A 269 3.33 13.49 1.78
N ASP A 270 3.54 14.77 1.41
CA ASP A 270 2.63 15.87 1.76
C ASP A 270 1.22 15.63 1.18
N ALA A 271 1.14 15.29 -0.11
CA ALA A 271 -0.14 14.98 -0.77
C ALA A 271 -0.87 13.80 -0.11
N LEU A 272 -0.14 12.75 0.29
CA LEU A 272 -0.73 11.59 0.98
C LEU A 272 -1.28 11.95 2.36
N THR A 273 -0.72 12.95 3.04
CA THR A 273 -1.22 13.42 4.34
C THR A 273 -2.40 14.37 4.21
N GLU A 274 -2.45 15.18 3.14
CA GLU A 274 -3.57 16.12 2.88
C GLU A 274 -4.84 15.39 2.40
N GLU A 275 -4.70 14.31 1.63
CA GLU A 275 -5.83 13.51 1.13
C GLU A 275 -6.47 12.61 2.21
N LEU A 276 -5.85 12.48 3.40
CA LEU A 276 -6.45 11.70 4.48
C LEU A 276 -7.73 12.40 4.97
N PRO A 277 -8.89 11.72 4.92
CA PRO A 277 -10.12 12.31 5.43
C PRO A 277 -9.92 12.71 6.90
N SER A 278 -10.16 13.97 7.22
CA SER A 278 -10.33 14.42 8.59
C SER A 278 -11.60 13.76 9.15
N GLN A 279 -11.48 12.55 9.66
CA GLN A 279 -12.62 11.82 10.20
C GLN A 279 -13.08 12.44 11.52
N GLY A 280 -13.94 13.42 11.42
CA GLY A 280 -14.84 13.87 12.47
C GLY A 280 -16.05 12.92 12.54
N GLY A 281 -15.86 11.76 13.11
CA GLY A 281 -16.93 10.83 13.44
C GLY A 281 -16.40 9.84 14.47
N ALA A 282 -17.15 9.57 15.54
CA ALA A 282 -16.80 8.55 16.53
C ALA A 282 -16.63 7.21 15.79
N ASN A 283 -15.38 6.87 15.53
CA ASN A 283 -15.05 5.70 14.75
C ASN A 283 -15.09 4.49 15.68
N THR A 284 -16.19 3.77 15.62
CA THR A 284 -16.41 2.51 16.34
C THR A 284 -15.68 1.33 15.68
N GLN A 285 -14.65 1.62 14.86
CA GLN A 285 -13.89 0.60 14.17
C GLN A 285 -12.94 -0.09 15.14
N LEU A 286 -13.29 -1.28 15.55
CA LEU A 286 -12.38 -2.12 16.34
C LEU A 286 -11.40 -2.84 15.41
N LEU A 287 -10.35 -2.14 14.96
CA LEU A 287 -9.30 -2.71 14.12
C LEU A 287 -8.38 -3.63 14.91
N SER A 288 -8.07 -3.24 16.15
CA SER A 288 -7.27 -3.99 17.10
C SER A 288 -8.00 -4.13 18.43
N ARG A 289 -8.07 -5.33 18.97
CA ARG A 289 -8.65 -5.57 20.30
C ARG A 289 -7.71 -5.18 21.43
N ALA A 290 -6.41 -5.32 21.21
CA ALA A 290 -5.37 -4.93 22.17
C ALA A 290 -5.22 -3.40 22.25
N TYR A 291 -5.46 -2.70 21.13
CA TYR A 291 -5.23 -1.27 21.00
C TYR A 291 -6.44 -0.58 20.35
N PRO A 292 -7.52 -0.32 21.12
CA PRO A 292 -8.77 0.24 20.57
C PRO A 292 -8.63 1.67 20.02
N HIS A 293 -7.56 2.39 20.36
CA HIS A 293 -7.26 3.73 19.87
C HIS A 293 -6.73 3.75 18.43
N VAL A 294 -6.30 2.60 17.90
CA VAL A 294 -5.72 2.50 16.54
C VAL A 294 -6.79 2.76 15.50
N THR A 295 -6.50 3.69 14.61
CA THR A 295 -7.36 4.04 13.47
C THR A 295 -6.60 3.92 12.16
N VAL A 296 -7.32 3.74 11.05
CA VAL A 296 -6.69 3.69 9.72
C VAL A 296 -5.96 5.01 9.40
N PRO A 297 -6.56 6.20 9.58
CA PRO A 297 -5.84 7.46 9.33
C PRO A 297 -4.60 7.63 10.21
N GLY A 298 -4.68 7.27 11.49
CA GLY A 298 -3.55 7.31 12.41
C GLY A 298 -2.40 6.42 11.97
N ALA A 299 -2.69 5.20 11.56
CA ALA A 299 -1.70 4.25 11.05
C ALA A 299 -1.05 4.72 9.74
N VAL A 300 -1.83 5.32 8.82
CA VAL A 300 -1.30 5.88 7.56
C VAL A 300 -0.40 7.07 7.84
N LYS A 301 -0.83 8.02 8.67
CA LYS A 301 -0.01 9.17 9.05
C LYS A 301 1.30 8.74 9.72
N TRP A 302 1.23 7.75 10.60
CA TRP A 302 2.42 7.17 11.23
C TRP A 302 3.39 6.59 10.19
N GLN A 303 2.92 5.84 9.19
CA GLN A 303 3.79 5.31 8.13
C GLN A 303 4.49 6.43 7.33
N VAL A 304 3.74 7.46 6.93
CA VAL A 304 4.31 8.60 6.18
C VAL A 304 5.45 9.25 6.98
N ASN A 305 5.28 9.40 8.29
CA ASN A 305 6.23 10.11 9.13
C ASN A 305 7.41 9.23 9.59
N CYS A 306 7.17 7.94 9.84
CA CYS A 306 8.13 7.07 10.52
C CYS A 306 8.76 6.00 9.64
N HIS A 307 8.13 5.62 8.52
CA HIS A 307 8.60 4.52 7.68
C HIS A 307 9.42 5.02 6.50
N ALA A 308 10.75 4.92 6.58
CA ALA A 308 11.68 5.43 5.55
C ALA A 308 11.40 4.90 4.13
N GLY A 309 10.82 3.71 3.98
CA GLY A 309 10.50 3.09 2.69
C GLY A 309 9.08 3.31 2.19
N PHE A 310 8.19 3.93 2.99
CA PHE A 310 6.76 3.98 2.65
C PHE A 310 6.48 4.75 1.35
N VAL A 311 6.99 5.97 1.24
CA VAL A 311 6.77 6.82 0.05
C VAL A 311 7.38 6.17 -1.19
N HIS A 312 8.58 5.62 -1.08
CA HIS A 312 9.23 4.88 -2.17
C HIS A 312 8.37 3.69 -2.64
N ALA A 313 7.90 2.87 -1.70
CA ALA A 313 7.08 1.71 -2.01
C ALA A 313 5.71 2.10 -2.61
N PHE A 314 5.08 3.18 -2.10
CA PHE A 314 3.86 3.74 -2.66
C PHE A 314 4.06 4.17 -4.12
N MET A 315 5.07 4.99 -4.38
CA MET A 315 5.41 5.47 -5.72
C MET A 315 5.71 4.31 -6.69
N SER A 316 6.49 3.34 -6.24
CA SER A 316 6.82 2.15 -7.03
C SER A 316 5.59 1.30 -7.34
N SER A 317 4.64 1.17 -6.39
CA SER A 317 3.38 0.45 -6.62
C SER A 317 2.48 1.18 -7.61
N MET A 318 2.39 2.51 -7.55
CA MET A 318 1.64 3.30 -8.54
C MET A 318 2.21 3.13 -9.95
N GLN A 319 3.53 3.01 -10.07
CA GLN A 319 4.22 2.87 -11.36
C GLN A 319 4.20 1.44 -11.90
N HIS A 320 4.29 0.42 -11.05
CA HIS A 320 4.56 -0.96 -11.45
C HIS A 320 3.53 -1.96 -10.95
N GLY A 321 2.75 -1.61 -9.94
CA GLY A 321 1.79 -2.50 -9.30
C GLY A 321 0.59 -2.85 -10.16
N PRO A 322 -0.18 -3.86 -9.74
CA PRO A 322 -1.39 -4.34 -10.42
C PRO A 322 -2.58 -3.41 -10.18
N ILE A 323 -2.49 -2.20 -10.72
CA ILE A 323 -3.51 -1.15 -10.53
C ILE A 323 -4.30 -0.92 -11.81
N LEU A 324 -3.59 -0.70 -12.92
CA LEU A 324 -4.18 -0.26 -14.16
C LEU A 324 -4.62 -1.41 -15.06
N GLN A 325 -5.80 -1.28 -15.65
CA GLN A 325 -6.38 -2.23 -16.59
C GLN A 325 -5.41 -2.63 -17.71
N GLN A 326 -4.68 -1.67 -18.28
CA GLN A 326 -3.72 -1.92 -19.37
C GLN A 326 -2.63 -2.95 -19.01
N ARG A 327 -2.28 -3.08 -17.72
CA ARG A 327 -1.26 -4.03 -17.27
C ARG A 327 -1.84 -5.33 -16.76
N GLN A 328 -3.09 -5.29 -16.28
CA GLN A 328 -3.67 -6.39 -15.53
C GLN A 328 -4.73 -7.18 -16.30
N ARG A 329 -5.23 -6.63 -17.39
CA ARG A 329 -6.30 -7.24 -18.18
C ARG A 329 -5.99 -8.69 -18.55
N GLU A 330 -4.79 -8.98 -19.00
CA GLU A 330 -4.36 -10.34 -19.35
C GLU A 330 -4.44 -11.32 -18.17
N SER A 331 -4.04 -10.88 -16.96
CA SER A 331 -4.13 -11.71 -15.76
C SER A 331 -5.59 -12.00 -15.38
N TRP A 332 -6.46 -11.00 -15.50
CA TRP A 332 -7.89 -11.18 -15.24
C TRP A 332 -8.57 -12.06 -16.30
N GLU A 333 -8.23 -11.90 -17.56
CA GLU A 333 -8.76 -12.74 -18.65
C GLU A 333 -8.29 -14.20 -18.51
N ARG A 334 -7.03 -14.43 -18.16
CA ARG A 334 -6.49 -15.77 -17.85
C ARG A 334 -7.26 -16.43 -16.69
N LEU A 335 -7.55 -15.65 -15.64
CA LEU A 335 -8.37 -16.15 -14.53
C LEU A 335 -9.79 -16.49 -15.01
N GLY A 336 -10.41 -15.67 -15.84
CA GLY A 336 -11.71 -15.92 -16.45
C GLY A 336 -11.75 -17.19 -17.30
N GLU A 337 -10.71 -17.43 -18.11
CA GLU A 337 -10.55 -18.65 -18.92
C GLU A 337 -10.42 -19.89 -18.04
N PHE A 338 -9.62 -19.79 -16.96
CA PHE A 338 -9.48 -20.85 -15.97
C PHE A 338 -10.84 -21.20 -15.35
N LEU A 339 -11.59 -20.21 -14.83
CA LEU A 339 -12.90 -20.42 -14.21
C LEU A 339 -13.93 -20.97 -15.18
N SER A 340 -13.93 -20.50 -16.43
CA SER A 340 -14.79 -21.02 -17.49
C SER A 340 -14.48 -22.48 -17.85
N THR A 341 -13.25 -22.90 -17.66
CA THR A 341 -12.85 -24.30 -17.82
C THR A 341 -13.27 -25.13 -16.64
N GLN A 342 -13.06 -24.62 -15.40
CA GLN A 342 -13.47 -25.24 -14.16
C GLN A 342 -14.97 -25.55 -14.13
N SER A 343 -15.82 -24.62 -14.58
CA SER A 343 -17.27 -24.78 -14.58
C SER A 343 -17.78 -25.99 -15.40
N LYS A 344 -16.92 -26.56 -16.25
CA LYS A 344 -17.22 -27.74 -17.09
C LYS A 344 -16.79 -29.07 -16.48
N LEU A 345 -16.03 -29.01 -15.40
CA LEU A 345 -15.48 -30.19 -14.73
C LEU A 345 -16.42 -30.72 -13.66
N SER A 346 -16.21 -31.99 -13.27
CA SER A 346 -16.88 -32.55 -12.09
C SER A 346 -16.46 -31.85 -10.80
N PRO A 347 -17.27 -31.87 -9.73
CA PRO A 347 -16.87 -31.26 -8.45
C PRO A 347 -15.56 -31.77 -7.87
N GLU A 348 -15.24 -33.06 -8.09
CA GLU A 348 -13.98 -33.68 -7.65
C GLU A 348 -12.79 -33.11 -8.40
N GLU A 349 -12.87 -32.99 -9.74
CA GLU A 349 -11.83 -32.38 -10.58
C GLU A 349 -11.66 -30.89 -10.27
N GLN A 350 -12.73 -30.14 -10.01
CA GLN A 350 -12.66 -28.75 -9.59
C GLN A 350 -11.90 -28.61 -8.27
N GLN A 351 -12.17 -29.50 -7.31
CA GLN A 351 -11.50 -29.45 -6.02
C GLN A 351 -10.00 -29.72 -6.16
N ASP A 352 -9.59 -30.61 -7.02
CA ASP A 352 -8.16 -30.90 -7.27
C ASP A 352 -7.46 -29.71 -7.95
N ASN A 353 -8.10 -29.09 -8.93
CA ASN A 353 -7.52 -27.98 -9.70
C ASN A 353 -7.45 -26.63 -8.94
N GLY A 354 -8.23 -26.45 -7.86
CA GLY A 354 -8.34 -25.21 -7.10
C GLY A 354 -9.47 -24.30 -7.57
N LEU A 355 -9.77 -23.29 -6.78
CA LEU A 355 -10.95 -22.42 -6.96
C LEU A 355 -12.21 -23.23 -7.31
N PRO A 356 -12.64 -24.18 -6.45
CA PRO A 356 -13.77 -25.06 -6.73
C PRO A 356 -15.11 -24.33 -6.84
N SER A 357 -15.18 -23.11 -6.33
CA SER A 357 -16.36 -22.26 -6.46
C SER A 357 -16.33 -21.49 -7.77
N ASP A 358 -16.25 -22.02 -8.89
CA ASP A 358 -16.31 -21.48 -10.26
C ASP A 358 -16.47 -19.92 -10.45
N LYS A 359 -16.42 -19.14 -9.36
CA LYS A 359 -16.67 -17.69 -9.38
C LYS A 359 -15.77 -16.92 -8.43
N VAL A 360 -15.35 -15.76 -8.89
CA VAL A 360 -14.74 -14.73 -8.06
C VAL A 360 -15.83 -13.91 -7.37
N ILE A 361 -15.65 -13.62 -6.09
CA ILE A 361 -16.55 -12.72 -5.36
C ILE A 361 -15.91 -11.33 -5.32
N ILE A 362 -16.61 -10.34 -5.85
CA ILE A 362 -16.18 -8.93 -5.76
C ILE A 362 -17.14 -8.17 -4.85
N MET A 363 -16.60 -7.55 -3.82
CA MET A 363 -17.34 -6.72 -2.87
C MET A 363 -16.99 -5.25 -3.11
N CYS A 364 -18.01 -4.39 -3.22
CA CYS A 364 -17.84 -2.97 -3.53
C CYS A 364 -18.58 -2.08 -2.53
N GLY A 365 -18.03 -0.91 -2.25
CA GLY A 365 -18.77 0.18 -1.65
C GLY A 365 -19.68 0.85 -2.69
N GLU A 366 -20.94 1.15 -2.33
CA GLU A 366 -21.88 1.83 -3.25
C GLU A 366 -21.45 3.25 -3.58
N HIS A 367 -20.71 3.88 -2.65
CA HIS A 367 -20.25 5.27 -2.74
C HIS A 367 -18.72 5.36 -2.89
N ASP A 368 -18.09 4.28 -3.35
CA ASP A 368 -16.64 4.23 -3.56
C ASP A 368 -16.24 5.16 -4.72
N SER A 369 -15.47 6.20 -4.40
CA SER A 369 -14.95 7.17 -5.36
C SER A 369 -13.59 6.77 -5.96
N VAL A 370 -12.93 5.76 -5.38
CA VAL A 370 -11.63 5.23 -5.84
C VAL A 370 -11.85 4.10 -6.84
N ILE A 371 -12.69 3.13 -6.46
CA ILE A 371 -13.05 2.01 -7.31
C ILE A 371 -14.52 2.17 -7.73
N VAL A 372 -14.71 2.86 -8.84
CA VAL A 372 -16.04 3.21 -9.34
C VAL A 372 -16.73 1.96 -9.87
N LYS A 373 -17.78 1.52 -9.18
CA LYS A 373 -18.49 0.26 -9.49
C LYS A 373 -19.05 0.22 -10.91
N ASP A 374 -19.53 1.38 -11.42
CA ASP A 374 -20.14 1.46 -12.76
C ASP A 374 -19.14 1.19 -13.90
N GLU A 375 -17.84 1.30 -13.60
CA GLU A 375 -16.76 0.92 -14.52
C GLU A 375 -16.20 -0.47 -14.20
N LEU A 376 -16.01 -0.79 -12.90
CA LEU A 376 -15.47 -2.08 -12.49
C LEU A 376 -16.39 -3.24 -12.90
N VAL A 377 -17.70 -3.11 -12.69
CA VAL A 377 -18.65 -4.21 -12.93
C VAL A 377 -18.64 -4.71 -14.37
N PRO A 378 -18.77 -3.85 -15.41
CA PRO A 378 -18.71 -4.33 -16.79
C PRO A 378 -17.32 -4.87 -17.16
N ASP A 379 -16.24 -4.23 -16.70
CA ASP A 379 -14.87 -4.64 -17.03
C ASP A 379 -14.52 -6.00 -16.39
N ALA A 380 -14.86 -6.19 -15.11
CA ALA A 380 -14.65 -7.46 -14.40
C ALA A 380 -15.54 -8.57 -14.96
N THR A 381 -16.81 -8.29 -15.27
CA THR A 381 -17.71 -9.27 -15.90
C THR A 381 -17.15 -9.73 -17.24
N SER A 382 -16.65 -8.81 -18.06
CA SER A 382 -16.04 -9.12 -19.35
C SER A 382 -14.77 -9.95 -19.20
N ALA A 383 -13.83 -9.51 -18.38
CA ALA A 383 -12.53 -10.16 -18.18
C ALA A 383 -12.68 -11.55 -17.55
N LEU A 384 -13.59 -11.71 -16.58
CA LEU A 384 -13.86 -12.99 -15.92
C LEU A 384 -14.88 -13.86 -16.66
N GLN A 385 -15.30 -13.47 -17.87
CA GLN A 385 -16.25 -14.22 -18.70
C GLN A 385 -17.57 -14.55 -17.99
N GLY A 386 -18.05 -13.64 -17.11
CA GLY A 386 -19.24 -13.83 -16.31
C GLY A 386 -19.07 -14.68 -15.05
N ASN A 387 -17.88 -15.22 -14.78
CA ASN A 387 -17.57 -16.02 -13.58
C ASN A 387 -17.29 -15.12 -12.37
N VAL A 388 -18.23 -14.25 -12.04
CA VAL A 388 -18.11 -13.27 -10.96
C VAL A 388 -19.45 -13.05 -10.28
N VAL A 389 -19.42 -12.83 -8.95
CA VAL A 389 -20.57 -12.41 -8.15
C VAL A 389 -20.21 -11.09 -7.46
N PHE A 390 -21.11 -10.12 -7.52
CA PHE A 390 -20.93 -8.83 -6.87
C PHE A 390 -21.77 -8.74 -5.60
N LYS A 391 -21.17 -8.19 -4.53
CA LYS A 391 -21.87 -7.78 -3.31
C LYS A 391 -21.60 -6.30 -3.05
N TYR A 392 -22.59 -5.59 -2.54
CA TYR A 392 -22.50 -4.13 -2.34
C TYR A 392 -22.75 -3.78 -0.89
N PHE A 393 -22.00 -2.76 -0.42
CA PHE A 393 -22.10 -2.21 0.93
C PHE A 393 -22.42 -0.72 0.83
N ASN A 394 -23.37 -0.25 1.62
CA ASN A 394 -23.67 1.19 1.73
C ASN A 394 -22.54 1.89 2.49
N ALA A 395 -21.43 2.15 1.82
CA ALA A 395 -20.22 2.80 2.33
C ALA A 395 -19.30 3.22 1.15
N GLY A 396 -18.22 3.96 1.44
CA GLY A 396 -17.16 4.31 0.50
C GLY A 396 -16.10 3.21 0.35
N HIS A 397 -14.90 3.61 -0.10
CA HIS A 397 -13.77 2.70 -0.32
C HIS A 397 -13.34 1.97 0.97
N GLU A 398 -13.53 2.61 2.13
CA GLU A 398 -13.13 2.15 3.46
C GLU A 398 -14.07 1.08 4.06
N PHE A 399 -15.07 0.59 3.32
CA PHE A 399 -16.07 -0.37 3.84
C PHE A 399 -15.47 -1.60 4.54
N PRO A 400 -14.28 -2.14 4.16
CA PRO A 400 -13.73 -3.29 4.88
C PRO A 400 -13.38 -2.98 6.34
N SER A 401 -13.07 -1.73 6.65
CA SER A 401 -12.81 -1.29 8.03
C SER A 401 -14.06 -0.76 8.74
N THR A 402 -14.95 -0.07 8.01
CA THR A 402 -16.15 0.58 8.59
C THR A 402 -17.35 -0.36 8.73
N LYS A 403 -17.41 -1.41 7.93
CA LYS A 403 -18.46 -2.42 7.88
C LYS A 403 -17.90 -3.83 8.11
N TYR A 404 -16.84 -3.93 8.92
CA TYR A 404 -16.07 -5.17 9.07
C TYR A 404 -16.92 -6.39 9.46
N ASP A 405 -17.95 -6.22 10.30
CA ASP A 405 -18.86 -7.31 10.70
C ASP A 405 -19.72 -7.81 9.54
N ASP A 406 -20.23 -6.89 8.71
CA ASP A 406 -21.02 -7.25 7.53
C ASP A 406 -20.15 -7.92 6.46
N VAL A 407 -18.92 -7.42 6.29
CA VAL A 407 -17.92 -8.03 5.39
C VAL A 407 -17.54 -9.42 5.87
N ALA A 408 -17.26 -9.60 7.16
CA ALA A 408 -16.93 -10.90 7.73
C ALA A 408 -18.09 -11.90 7.55
N ARG A 409 -19.35 -11.48 7.77
CA ARG A 409 -20.54 -12.31 7.53
C ARG A 409 -20.62 -12.72 6.06
N ALA A 410 -20.43 -11.78 5.14
CA ALA A 410 -20.44 -12.07 3.71
C ALA A 410 -19.29 -12.98 3.26
N LEU A 411 -18.13 -12.91 3.92
CA LEU A 411 -17.01 -13.83 3.70
C LEU A 411 -17.35 -15.25 4.19
N MET A 412 -17.98 -15.39 5.37
CA MET A 412 -18.34 -16.72 5.89
C MET A 412 -19.29 -17.48 4.95
N GLU A 413 -20.17 -16.77 4.22
CA GLU A 413 -21.03 -17.40 3.20
C GLU A 413 -20.25 -18.03 2.03
N VAL A 414 -18.99 -17.62 1.83
CA VAL A 414 -18.11 -18.08 0.75
C VAL A 414 -17.13 -19.14 1.23
N LEU A 415 -16.80 -19.13 2.53
CA LEU A 415 -15.79 -20.02 3.12
C LEU A 415 -16.32 -21.42 3.44
N HIS A 416 -17.63 -21.61 3.35
CA HIS A 416 -18.35 -22.87 3.53
C HIS A 416 -18.78 -23.45 2.19
#